data_08fbeae131337e629b50da625462a1e1
#
_entry.id   08fbeae131337e629b50da625462a1e1
#
_cell.length_a   1.000
_cell.length_b   1.000
_cell.length_c   1.000
_cell.angle_alpha   90.00
_cell.angle_beta   90.00
_cell.angle_gamma   90.00
#
_symmetry.space_group_name_H-M   'P 1'
#
loop_
_entity.id
_entity.type
_entity.pdbx_description
1 polymer ?
#
loop_
_entity_poly.entity_id
_entity_poly.type
_entity_poly.pdbx_seq_one_letter_code
_entity_poly.pdbx_strand_id
1 'polypeptide(L)'
;LPWLDTPKSNFIRALELFWNSWASTRQGLKLVVCGSATIWMTNKLLGDKGGLHNRVTRPIRLAPFCLAETEAYLQSIGIEWERQEVLDAYMVLGGTPFYLSLLNPELSLSQNVDSLFFGRDPLLASEYDFLFKSLFNDASLYKKVVETLATKLKGLTREELVAALKTHNNGKLSEVLDNLRKCDFLRSYQAFGKKEKGMLFQLSDMYTLFYLRFVKNYHAMDKHAWSNLPD
;
A
#
# COMPACT_ATOMS: atom_id res chain seq x y z
N LEU A 1 -7.06 12.31 -8.97
CA LEU A 1 -8.50 12.49 -9.24
C LEU A 1 -9.42 12.27 -8.05
N PRO A 2 -9.24 11.28 -7.17
CA PRO A 2 -10.14 11.08 -6.03
C PRO A 2 -10.39 12.33 -5.18
N TRP A 3 -9.39 13.18 -5.06
CA TRP A 3 -9.47 14.46 -4.33
C TRP A 3 -10.46 15.47 -4.91
N LEU A 4 -10.79 15.35 -6.20
CA LEU A 4 -11.74 16.21 -6.89
C LEU A 4 -13.18 15.71 -6.73
N ASP A 5 -13.36 14.42 -6.40
CA ASP A 5 -14.67 13.78 -6.24
C ASP A 5 -15.17 13.93 -4.79
N THR A 6 -15.51 15.14 -4.41
CA THR A 6 -16.15 15.43 -3.13
C THR A 6 -17.68 15.28 -3.26
N PRO A 7 -18.43 15.07 -2.16
CA PRO A 7 -19.89 14.87 -2.20
C PRO A 7 -20.67 15.98 -2.92
N LYS A 8 -20.09 17.18 -3.04
CA LYS A 8 -20.73 18.34 -3.68
C LYS A 8 -20.11 18.75 -5.01
N SER A 9 -19.03 18.10 -5.44
CA SER A 9 -18.25 18.54 -6.63
C SER A 9 -18.91 18.15 -7.96
N ASN A 10 -19.77 17.13 -7.98
CA ASN A 10 -20.27 16.52 -9.23
C ASN A 10 -19.16 16.17 -10.25
N PHE A 11 -17.93 15.92 -9.74
CA PHE A 11 -16.73 15.77 -10.57
C PHE A 11 -16.87 14.65 -11.60
N ILE A 12 -17.39 13.48 -11.23
CA ILE A 12 -17.57 12.35 -12.15
C ILE A 12 -18.51 12.74 -13.29
N ARG A 13 -19.63 13.41 -13.01
CA ARG A 13 -20.55 13.90 -14.05
C ARG A 13 -19.89 14.94 -14.98
N ALA A 14 -19.09 15.82 -14.44
CA ALA A 14 -18.36 16.81 -15.25
C ALA A 14 -17.32 16.11 -16.15
N LEU A 15 -16.61 15.13 -15.65
CA LEU A 15 -15.65 14.32 -16.42
C LEU A 15 -16.37 13.52 -17.53
N GLU A 16 -17.51 12.94 -17.21
CA GLU A 16 -18.38 12.24 -18.16
C GLU A 16 -18.85 13.15 -19.28
N LEU A 17 -19.39 14.34 -18.93
CA LEU A 17 -19.80 15.34 -19.89
C LEU A 17 -18.64 15.80 -20.78
N PHE A 18 -17.52 16.16 -20.18
CA PHE A 18 -16.31 16.57 -20.90
C PHE A 18 -15.88 15.51 -21.91
N TRP A 19 -15.80 14.24 -21.48
CA TRP A 19 -15.37 13.16 -22.35
C TRP A 19 -16.36 12.91 -23.48
N ASN A 20 -17.65 12.73 -23.18
CA ASN A 20 -18.64 12.32 -24.15
C ASN A 20 -19.06 13.43 -25.11
N SER A 21 -19.05 14.69 -24.68
CA SER A 21 -19.49 15.80 -25.53
C SER A 21 -18.38 16.46 -26.36
N TRP A 22 -17.12 16.41 -25.84
CA TRP A 22 -16.04 17.17 -26.47
C TRP A 22 -14.79 16.32 -26.72
N ALA A 23 -14.26 15.66 -25.70
CA ALA A 23 -12.92 15.05 -25.77
C ALA A 23 -12.88 13.84 -26.74
N SER A 24 -13.92 13.00 -26.72
CA SER A 24 -13.98 11.77 -27.54
C SER A 24 -14.01 12.03 -29.05
N THR A 25 -14.39 13.23 -29.48
CA THR A 25 -14.44 13.62 -30.91
C THR A 25 -13.11 14.21 -31.41
N ARG A 26 -12.15 14.45 -30.51
CA ARG A 26 -10.86 15.08 -30.85
C ARG A 26 -9.83 14.05 -31.26
N GLN A 27 -9.34 14.13 -32.48
CA GLN A 27 -8.25 13.28 -32.94
C GLN A 27 -6.96 13.65 -32.20
N GLY A 28 -6.21 12.63 -31.75
CA GLY A 28 -4.94 12.80 -31.06
C GLY A 28 -5.04 13.15 -29.57
N LEU A 29 -6.23 13.39 -29.01
CA LEU A 29 -6.39 13.63 -27.58
C LEU A 29 -6.27 12.32 -26.80
N LYS A 30 -5.36 12.31 -25.82
CA LYS A 30 -5.18 11.22 -24.85
C LYS A 30 -5.42 11.79 -23.46
N LEU A 31 -6.44 11.27 -22.78
CA LEU A 31 -6.71 11.59 -21.37
C LEU A 31 -6.11 10.51 -20.48
N VAL A 32 -5.11 10.89 -19.70
CA VAL A 32 -4.51 10.02 -18.69
C VAL A 32 -5.05 10.41 -17.33
N VAL A 33 -5.62 9.44 -16.64
CA VAL A 33 -6.24 9.61 -15.33
C VAL A 33 -5.48 8.75 -14.33
N CYS A 34 -4.91 9.36 -13.30
CA CYS A 34 -4.18 8.62 -12.26
C CYS A 34 -4.69 8.97 -10.85
N GLY A 35 -4.43 8.08 -9.92
CA GLY A 35 -4.75 8.27 -8.50
C GLY A 35 -4.24 7.10 -7.66
N SER A 36 -3.83 7.40 -6.43
CA SER A 36 -3.36 6.41 -5.45
C SER A 36 -4.52 5.62 -4.80
N ALA A 37 -5.75 6.16 -4.81
CA ALA A 37 -6.91 5.49 -4.24
C ALA A 37 -7.44 4.41 -5.19
N THR A 38 -6.80 3.25 -5.18
CA THR A 38 -7.13 2.09 -6.04
C THR A 38 -8.60 1.71 -5.98
N ILE A 39 -9.20 1.75 -4.79
CA ILE A 39 -10.62 1.42 -4.57
C ILE A 39 -11.53 2.40 -5.30
N TRP A 40 -11.24 3.71 -5.19
CA TRP A 40 -11.99 4.74 -5.89
C TRP A 40 -11.88 4.57 -7.41
N MET A 41 -10.65 4.37 -7.92
CA MET A 41 -10.40 4.15 -9.34
C MET A 41 -11.16 2.93 -9.87
N THR A 42 -11.12 1.83 -9.13
CA THR A 42 -11.81 0.60 -9.52
C THR A 42 -13.34 0.74 -9.48
N ASN A 43 -13.88 1.35 -8.43
CA ASN A 43 -15.32 1.39 -8.21
C ASN A 43 -16.00 2.53 -8.97
N LYS A 44 -15.36 3.69 -9.09
CA LYS A 44 -15.95 4.90 -9.66
C LYS A 44 -15.64 5.10 -11.14
N LEU A 45 -14.46 4.66 -11.61
CA LEU A 45 -14.09 4.79 -13.02
C LEU A 45 -14.26 3.48 -13.78
N LEU A 46 -13.61 2.40 -13.33
CA LEU A 46 -13.68 1.12 -14.05
C LEU A 46 -15.01 0.40 -13.85
N GLY A 47 -15.59 0.51 -12.65
CA GLY A 47 -16.88 -0.08 -12.30
C GLY A 47 -18.09 0.82 -12.57
N ASP A 48 -17.88 1.99 -13.20
CA ASP A 48 -18.98 2.88 -13.54
C ASP A 48 -19.97 2.20 -14.50
N LYS A 49 -21.25 2.35 -14.19
CA LYS A 49 -22.35 1.87 -15.04
C LYS A 49 -23.04 3.00 -15.81
N GLY A 50 -22.54 4.23 -15.65
CA GLY A 50 -23.04 5.44 -16.29
C GLY A 50 -22.29 5.77 -17.57
N GLY A 51 -22.10 7.05 -17.86
CA GLY A 51 -21.54 7.54 -19.11
C GLY A 51 -20.04 7.35 -19.30
N LEU A 52 -19.31 6.92 -18.24
CA LEU A 52 -17.91 6.50 -18.35
C LEU A 52 -17.76 4.99 -18.57
N HIS A 53 -18.86 4.24 -18.63
CA HIS A 53 -18.85 2.81 -18.90
C HIS A 53 -18.15 2.50 -20.23
N ASN A 54 -17.17 1.58 -20.21
CA ASN A 54 -16.35 1.20 -21.37
C ASN A 54 -15.60 2.35 -22.06
N ARG A 55 -15.37 3.48 -21.36
CA ARG A 55 -14.58 4.61 -21.90
C ARG A 55 -13.10 4.49 -21.55
N VAL A 56 -12.74 3.73 -20.55
CA VAL A 56 -11.36 3.43 -20.22
C VAL A 56 -10.81 2.41 -21.20
N THR A 57 -9.90 2.85 -22.07
CA THR A 57 -9.34 2.00 -23.12
C THR A 57 -8.16 1.16 -22.62
N ARG A 58 -7.40 1.65 -21.61
CA ARG A 58 -6.24 0.94 -21.06
C ARG A 58 -6.07 1.22 -19.58
N PRO A 59 -6.50 0.32 -18.71
CA PRO A 59 -6.13 0.39 -17.30
C PRO A 59 -4.66 -0.03 -17.13
N ILE A 60 -3.89 0.77 -16.38
CA ILE A 60 -2.52 0.46 -15.99
C ILE A 60 -2.46 0.45 -14.48
N ARG A 61 -2.09 -0.68 -13.90
CA ARG A 61 -1.83 -0.81 -12.47
C ARG A 61 -0.33 -0.75 -12.25
N LEU A 62 0.13 0.25 -11.52
CA LEU A 62 1.51 0.33 -11.06
C LEU A 62 1.63 -0.46 -9.76
N ALA A 63 2.40 -1.54 -9.79
CA ALA A 63 2.78 -2.28 -8.60
C ALA A 63 4.01 -1.62 -7.95
N PRO A 64 4.26 -1.85 -6.65
CA PRO A 64 5.56 -1.55 -6.05
C PRO A 64 6.68 -2.24 -6.82
N PHE A 65 7.88 -1.67 -6.80
CA PHE A 65 9.05 -2.28 -7.42
C PHE A 65 9.30 -3.70 -6.88
N CYS A 66 9.68 -4.61 -7.75
CA CYS A 66 10.29 -5.87 -7.33
C CYS A 66 11.75 -5.64 -6.89
N LEU A 67 12.40 -6.67 -6.35
CA LEU A 67 13.80 -6.56 -5.89
C LEU A 67 14.76 -6.06 -6.99
N ALA A 68 14.62 -6.58 -8.21
CA ALA A 68 15.48 -6.16 -9.32
C ALA A 68 15.24 -4.69 -9.72
N GLU A 69 13.98 -4.23 -9.70
CA GLU A 69 13.64 -2.82 -9.96
C GLU A 69 14.10 -1.92 -8.81
N THR A 70 14.04 -2.41 -7.57
CA THR A 70 14.57 -1.71 -6.40
C THR A 70 16.08 -1.54 -6.49
N GLU A 71 16.84 -2.60 -6.83
CA GLU A 71 18.29 -2.55 -7.05
C GLU A 71 18.63 -1.51 -8.13
N ALA A 72 17.96 -1.57 -9.29
CA ALA A 72 18.17 -0.63 -10.38
C ALA A 72 17.83 0.81 -9.99
N TYR A 73 16.75 1.03 -9.21
CA TYR A 73 16.38 2.35 -8.73
C TYR A 73 17.43 2.89 -7.75
N LEU A 74 17.88 2.10 -6.76
CA LEU A 74 18.90 2.49 -5.80
C LEU A 74 20.21 2.90 -6.51
N GLN A 75 20.65 2.11 -7.48
CA GLN A 75 21.81 2.46 -8.31
C GLN A 75 21.60 3.78 -9.06
N SER A 76 20.41 4.04 -9.56
CA SER A 76 20.10 5.30 -10.28
C SER A 76 20.17 6.55 -9.41
N ILE A 77 20.04 6.41 -8.09
CA ILE A 77 20.17 7.51 -7.13
C ILE A 77 21.52 7.51 -6.38
N GLY A 78 22.49 6.72 -6.86
CA GLY A 78 23.87 6.69 -6.35
C GLY A 78 24.08 5.78 -5.13
N ILE A 79 23.15 4.85 -4.87
CA ILE A 79 23.29 3.85 -3.81
C ILE A 79 23.76 2.53 -4.43
N GLU A 80 25.02 2.17 -4.22
CA GLU A 80 25.67 0.96 -4.71
C GLU A 80 25.84 -0.08 -3.60
N TRP A 81 24.73 -0.48 -3.00
CA TRP A 81 24.73 -1.49 -1.92
C TRP A 81 24.88 -2.91 -2.49
N GLU A 82 25.46 -3.77 -1.66
CA GLU A 82 25.47 -5.21 -1.91
C GLU A 82 24.03 -5.76 -1.93
N ARG A 83 23.81 -6.87 -2.66
CA ARG A 83 22.46 -7.45 -2.81
C ARG A 83 21.78 -7.80 -1.49
N GLN A 84 22.55 -8.16 -0.48
CA GLN A 84 22.02 -8.39 0.86
C GLN A 84 21.44 -7.12 1.44
N GLU A 85 22.16 -6.00 1.35
CA GLU A 85 21.68 -4.70 1.85
C GLU A 85 20.45 -4.21 1.05
N VAL A 86 20.41 -4.46 -0.25
CA VAL A 86 19.22 -4.19 -1.09
C VAL A 86 18.02 -5.00 -0.62
N LEU A 87 18.22 -6.28 -0.30
CA LEU A 87 17.18 -7.14 0.26
C LEU A 87 16.70 -6.63 1.62
N ASP A 88 17.60 -6.25 2.49
CA ASP A 88 17.31 -5.73 3.82
C ASP A 88 16.55 -4.40 3.72
N ALA A 89 16.96 -3.49 2.84
CA ALA A 89 16.23 -2.26 2.53
C ALA A 89 14.82 -2.54 2.02
N TYR A 90 14.68 -3.53 1.14
CA TYR A 90 13.37 -3.96 0.64
C TYR A 90 12.49 -4.54 1.75
N MET A 91 13.05 -5.28 2.70
CA MET A 91 12.32 -5.80 3.86
C MET A 91 11.88 -4.71 4.84
N VAL A 92 12.52 -3.55 4.83
CA VAL A 92 12.17 -2.39 5.66
C VAL A 92 11.16 -1.49 4.95
N LEU A 93 11.43 -1.10 3.70
CA LEU A 93 10.71 -0.05 2.98
C LEU A 93 9.73 -0.59 1.93
N GLY A 94 9.86 -1.86 1.56
CA GLY A 94 9.19 -2.42 0.39
C GLY A 94 9.70 -1.82 -0.92
N GLY A 95 8.95 -2.04 -1.99
CA GLY A 95 9.28 -1.52 -3.32
C GLY A 95 8.58 -0.18 -3.64
N THR A 96 8.19 0.60 -2.65
CA THR A 96 7.51 1.89 -2.88
C THR A 96 8.54 2.95 -3.26
N PRO A 97 8.50 3.49 -4.50
CA PRO A 97 9.53 4.45 -4.97
C PRO A 97 9.71 5.66 -4.06
N PHE A 98 8.60 6.17 -3.49
CA PHE A 98 8.66 7.29 -2.55
C PHE A 98 9.50 6.96 -1.32
N TYR A 99 9.31 5.80 -0.68
CA TYR A 99 10.10 5.42 0.50
C TYR A 99 11.57 5.21 0.16
N LEU A 100 11.85 4.59 -0.98
CA LEU A 100 13.22 4.39 -1.47
C LEU A 100 13.91 5.72 -1.78
N SER A 101 13.18 6.74 -2.26
CA SER A 101 13.73 8.06 -2.55
C SER A 101 14.14 8.85 -1.31
N LEU A 102 13.73 8.43 -0.10
CA LEU A 102 14.10 9.05 1.15
C LEU A 102 15.47 8.58 1.68
N LEU A 103 16.04 7.54 1.06
CA LEU A 103 17.34 7.02 1.43
C LEU A 103 18.44 8.01 1.07
N ASN A 104 19.36 8.25 2.01
CA ASN A 104 20.55 9.06 1.78
C ASN A 104 21.71 8.16 1.33
N PRO A 105 22.30 8.38 0.13
CA PRO A 105 23.41 7.57 -0.38
C PRO A 105 24.68 7.62 0.48
N GLU A 106 24.86 8.70 1.26
CA GLU A 106 26.05 8.88 2.11
C GLU A 106 25.97 8.10 3.44
N LEU A 107 24.81 7.50 3.75
CA LEU A 107 24.56 6.78 4.98
C LEU A 107 24.47 5.26 4.74
N SER A 108 24.88 4.48 5.72
CA SER A 108 24.60 3.04 5.73
C SER A 108 23.09 2.78 5.81
N LEU A 109 22.66 1.55 5.50
CA LEU A 109 21.24 1.16 5.65
C LEU A 109 20.76 1.38 7.10
N SER A 110 21.53 0.96 8.09
CA SER A 110 21.16 1.12 9.51
C SER A 110 20.99 2.58 9.90
N GLN A 111 21.87 3.47 9.44
CA GLN A 111 21.76 4.91 9.69
C GLN A 111 20.54 5.53 8.99
N ASN A 112 20.22 5.08 7.78
CA ASN A 112 19.00 5.47 7.08
C ASN A 112 17.75 5.04 7.86
N VAL A 113 17.72 3.80 8.35
CA VAL A 113 16.60 3.28 9.16
C VAL A 113 16.45 4.09 10.44
N ASP A 114 17.53 4.37 11.14
CA ASP A 114 17.49 5.23 12.34
C ASP A 114 16.89 6.59 12.03
N SER A 115 17.34 7.24 10.96
CA SER A 115 16.87 8.57 10.56
C SER A 115 15.37 8.56 10.19
N LEU A 116 14.95 7.55 9.43
CA LEU A 116 13.59 7.50 8.86
C LEU A 116 12.53 7.08 9.89
N PHE A 117 12.89 6.24 10.89
CA PHE A 117 11.92 5.63 11.80
C PHE A 117 12.10 5.98 13.29
N PHE A 118 13.33 6.27 13.75
CA PHE A 118 13.66 6.38 15.18
C PHE A 118 14.25 7.73 15.58
N GLY A 119 14.59 8.58 14.64
CA GLY A 119 15.16 9.90 14.88
C GLY A 119 14.22 10.86 15.61
N ARG A 120 14.62 12.12 15.72
CA ARG A 120 13.86 13.15 16.45
C ARG A 120 12.53 13.47 15.76
N ASP A 121 12.52 13.55 14.42
CA ASP A 121 11.35 13.83 13.58
C ASP A 121 11.27 12.81 12.44
N PRO A 122 11.00 11.53 12.75
CA PRO A 122 11.13 10.46 11.79
C PRO A 122 9.97 10.48 10.78
N LEU A 123 10.30 10.68 9.50
CA LEU A 123 9.32 10.84 8.43
C LEU A 123 8.37 9.64 8.30
N LEU A 124 8.92 8.43 8.43
CA LEU A 124 8.15 7.21 8.22
C LEU A 124 7.46 6.67 9.49
N ALA A 125 7.75 7.22 10.67
CA ALA A 125 7.06 6.79 11.88
C ALA A 125 5.57 7.21 11.92
N SER A 126 5.22 8.35 11.33
CA SER A 126 3.84 8.83 11.24
C SER A 126 3.11 8.38 9.96
N GLU A 127 3.85 7.90 8.97
CA GLU A 127 3.33 7.54 7.64
C GLU A 127 2.26 6.43 7.72
N TYR A 128 2.39 5.47 8.64
CA TYR A 128 1.41 4.40 8.82
C TYR A 128 -0.01 4.94 9.03
N ASP A 129 -0.16 5.97 9.84
CA ASP A 129 -1.45 6.57 10.12
C ASP A 129 -1.98 7.37 8.94
N PHE A 130 -1.11 8.12 8.25
CA PHE A 130 -1.49 8.89 7.07
C PHE A 130 -1.87 7.98 5.91
N LEU A 131 -1.12 6.93 5.66
CA LEU A 131 -1.36 5.96 4.61
C LEU A 131 -2.77 5.36 4.71
N PHE A 132 -3.15 4.84 5.88
CA PHE A 132 -4.47 4.25 6.07
C PHE A 132 -5.61 5.28 5.98
N LYS A 133 -5.41 6.48 6.49
CA LYS A 133 -6.40 7.58 6.38
C LYS A 133 -6.59 8.04 4.93
N SER A 134 -5.53 8.02 4.12
CA SER A 134 -5.59 8.44 2.72
C SER A 134 -6.29 7.42 1.81
N LEU A 135 -6.18 6.13 2.14
CA LEU A 135 -6.70 5.04 1.34
C LEU A 135 -8.13 4.61 1.71
N PHE A 136 -8.52 4.76 2.98
CA PHE A 136 -9.77 4.20 3.52
C PHE A 136 -10.56 5.22 4.33
N ASN A 137 -11.84 5.39 4.00
CA ASN A 137 -12.73 6.31 4.74
C ASN A 137 -12.90 5.91 6.21
N ASP A 138 -12.95 4.61 6.51
CA ASP A 138 -12.97 4.05 7.87
C ASP A 138 -11.70 3.22 8.09
N ALA A 139 -10.59 3.91 8.34
CA ALA A 139 -9.29 3.29 8.51
C ALA A 139 -9.18 2.34 9.73
N SER A 140 -10.07 2.49 10.71
CA SER A 140 -9.98 1.77 12.00
C SER A 140 -10.06 0.25 11.84
N LEU A 141 -11.04 -0.25 11.09
CA LEU A 141 -11.19 -1.69 10.86
C LEU A 141 -10.06 -2.25 10.00
N TYR A 142 -9.61 -1.49 8.99
CA TYR A 142 -8.48 -1.88 8.14
C TYR A 142 -7.20 -2.05 8.96
N LYS A 143 -6.88 -1.09 9.83
CA LYS A 143 -5.74 -1.18 10.75
C LYS A 143 -5.83 -2.40 11.66
N LYS A 144 -6.99 -2.64 12.29
CA LYS A 144 -7.20 -3.82 13.15
C LYS A 144 -6.95 -5.13 12.41
N VAL A 145 -7.42 -5.25 11.17
CA VAL A 145 -7.20 -6.44 10.35
C VAL A 145 -5.72 -6.62 10.05
N VAL A 146 -5.03 -5.56 9.61
CA VAL A 146 -3.60 -5.57 9.29
C VAL A 146 -2.75 -5.89 10.52
N GLU A 147 -3.03 -5.26 11.67
CA GLU A 147 -2.36 -5.52 12.93
C GLU A 147 -2.55 -6.97 13.40
N THR A 148 -3.75 -7.50 13.22
CA THR A 148 -4.04 -8.91 13.54
C THR A 148 -3.26 -9.85 12.61
N LEU A 149 -3.18 -9.55 11.32
CA LEU A 149 -2.40 -10.35 10.37
C LEU A 149 -0.89 -10.30 10.64
N ALA A 150 -0.38 -9.17 11.12
CA ALA A 150 1.03 -9.01 11.48
C ALA A 150 1.48 -9.92 12.63
N THR A 151 0.54 -10.40 13.46
CA THR A 151 0.87 -11.32 14.58
C THR A 151 1.31 -12.71 14.11
N LYS A 152 1.02 -13.09 12.85
CA LYS A 152 1.31 -14.43 12.33
C LYS A 152 1.84 -14.34 10.89
N LEU A 153 3.15 -14.35 10.75
CA LEU A 153 3.83 -14.16 9.46
C LEU A 153 3.36 -15.11 8.35
N LYS A 154 2.97 -16.34 8.67
CA LYS A 154 2.41 -17.28 7.68
C LYS A 154 0.98 -16.95 7.23
N GLY A 155 0.36 -15.95 7.83
CA GLY A 155 -1.02 -15.56 7.58
C GLY A 155 -2.04 -16.28 8.46
N LEU A 156 -3.28 -15.84 8.37
CA LEU A 156 -4.44 -16.33 9.09
C LEU A 156 -5.53 -16.75 8.11
N THR A 157 -6.27 -17.78 8.48
CA THR A 157 -7.52 -18.10 7.79
C THR A 157 -8.60 -17.06 8.13
N ARG A 158 -9.69 -17.07 7.39
CA ARG A 158 -10.82 -16.19 7.68
C ARG A 158 -11.42 -16.44 9.06
N GLU A 159 -11.52 -17.70 9.45
CA GLU A 159 -12.03 -18.13 10.74
C GLU A 159 -11.13 -17.66 11.88
N GLU A 160 -9.81 -17.80 11.73
CA GLU A 160 -8.83 -17.29 12.70
C GLU A 160 -8.89 -15.77 12.83
N LEU A 161 -9.07 -15.02 11.70
CA LEU A 161 -9.25 -13.57 11.72
C LEU A 161 -10.52 -13.14 12.47
N VAL A 162 -11.65 -13.80 12.18
CA VAL A 162 -12.94 -13.52 12.85
C VAL A 162 -12.81 -13.74 14.36
N ALA A 163 -12.18 -14.84 14.76
CA ALA A 163 -11.96 -15.14 16.18
C ALA A 163 -11.03 -14.11 16.85
N ALA A 164 -9.92 -13.76 16.22
CA ALA A 164 -8.95 -12.80 16.76
C ALA A 164 -9.52 -11.37 16.85
N LEU A 165 -10.28 -10.95 15.85
CA LEU A 165 -10.95 -9.64 15.82
C LEU A 165 -12.18 -9.55 16.71
N LYS A 166 -12.64 -10.69 17.26
CA LYS A 166 -13.91 -10.79 18.03
C LYS A 166 -15.08 -10.15 17.28
N THR A 167 -15.18 -10.41 15.99
CA THR A 167 -16.17 -9.83 15.09
C THR A 167 -17.02 -10.92 14.45
N HIS A 168 -18.04 -10.50 13.69
CA HIS A 168 -18.86 -11.42 12.92
C HIS A 168 -18.27 -11.66 11.52
N ASN A 169 -18.44 -12.89 11.03
CA ASN A 169 -18.12 -13.22 9.65
C ASN A 169 -19.19 -12.63 8.71
N ASN A 170 -18.98 -11.40 8.25
CA ASN A 170 -19.94 -10.63 7.46
C ASN A 170 -19.33 -10.07 6.17
N GLY A 171 -20.19 -9.45 5.35
CA GLY A 171 -19.80 -8.84 4.09
C GLY A 171 -18.78 -7.69 4.26
N LYS A 172 -18.83 -6.95 5.39
CA LYS A 172 -17.88 -5.85 5.66
C LYS A 172 -16.44 -6.36 5.81
N LEU A 173 -16.23 -7.49 6.47
CA LEU A 173 -14.89 -8.10 6.55
C LEU A 173 -14.41 -8.58 5.17
N SER A 174 -15.31 -9.12 4.34
CA SER A 174 -14.98 -9.49 2.95
C SER A 174 -14.52 -8.28 2.14
N GLU A 175 -15.24 -7.17 2.25
CA GLU A 175 -14.87 -5.91 1.59
C GLU A 175 -13.51 -5.41 2.05
N VAL A 176 -13.24 -5.40 3.36
CA VAL A 176 -11.96 -4.98 3.93
C VAL A 176 -10.80 -5.83 3.39
N LEU A 177 -10.95 -7.15 3.40
CA LEU A 177 -9.92 -8.07 2.89
C LEU A 177 -9.69 -7.89 1.39
N ASP A 178 -10.75 -7.70 0.60
CA ASP A 178 -10.64 -7.46 -0.85
C ASP A 178 -9.97 -6.11 -1.15
N ASN A 179 -10.33 -5.07 -0.41
CA ASN A 179 -9.74 -3.75 -0.55
C ASN A 179 -8.25 -3.74 -0.18
N LEU A 180 -7.87 -4.37 0.94
CA LEU A 180 -6.47 -4.51 1.34
C LEU A 180 -5.65 -5.30 0.30
N ARG A 181 -6.24 -6.32 -0.31
CA ARG A 181 -5.62 -7.07 -1.40
C ARG A 181 -5.45 -6.21 -2.66
N LYS A 182 -6.46 -5.42 -3.02
CA LYS A 182 -6.39 -4.49 -4.17
C LYS A 182 -5.33 -3.41 -3.98
N CYS A 183 -5.04 -3.03 -2.74
CA CYS A 183 -4.02 -2.05 -2.38
C CYS A 183 -2.65 -2.67 -2.06
N ASP A 184 -2.43 -3.94 -2.36
CA ASP A 184 -1.18 -4.69 -2.17
C ASP A 184 -0.71 -4.89 -0.72
N PHE A 185 -1.55 -4.56 0.27
CA PHE A 185 -1.25 -4.88 1.68
C PHE A 185 -1.26 -6.37 1.96
N LEU A 186 -2.15 -7.10 1.29
CA LEU A 186 -2.37 -8.52 1.52
C LEU A 186 -2.16 -9.34 0.27
N ARG A 187 -1.58 -10.52 0.46
CA ARG A 187 -1.72 -11.63 -0.47
C ARG A 187 -2.60 -12.72 0.12
N SER A 188 -3.30 -13.44 -0.75
CA SER A 188 -4.08 -14.61 -0.36
C SER A 188 -3.58 -15.83 -1.13
N TYR A 189 -3.49 -16.96 -0.46
CA TYR A 189 -3.08 -18.22 -1.08
C TYR A 189 -3.83 -19.39 -0.47
N GLN A 190 -3.99 -20.42 -1.27
CA GLN A 190 -4.67 -21.64 -0.88
C GLN A 190 -3.65 -22.71 -0.52
N ALA A 191 -3.97 -23.53 0.46
CA ALA A 191 -3.18 -24.72 0.71
C ALA A 191 -3.31 -25.68 -0.51
N PHE A 192 -2.20 -26.30 -0.89
CA PHE A 192 -2.15 -27.22 -2.02
C PHE A 192 -3.27 -28.27 -1.96
N GLY A 193 -4.00 -28.43 -3.05
CA GLY A 193 -5.12 -29.37 -3.14
C GLY A 193 -6.41 -29.00 -2.43
N LYS A 194 -6.50 -27.80 -1.79
CA LYS A 194 -7.73 -27.31 -1.14
C LYS A 194 -8.41 -26.21 -1.98
N LYS A 195 -9.76 -26.21 -1.93
CA LYS A 195 -10.58 -25.13 -2.52
C LYS A 195 -10.54 -23.89 -1.61
N GLU A 196 -11.32 -22.85 -1.89
CA GLU A 196 -11.38 -21.57 -1.15
C GLU A 196 -11.49 -21.67 0.37
N LYS A 197 -12.08 -22.77 0.87
CA LYS A 197 -12.16 -23.04 2.31
C LYS A 197 -10.75 -23.29 2.86
N GLY A 198 -10.31 -22.45 3.81
CA GLY A 198 -8.96 -22.50 4.36
C GLY A 198 -7.93 -21.62 3.62
N MET A 199 -8.41 -20.68 2.79
CA MET A 199 -7.55 -19.63 2.23
C MET A 199 -6.86 -18.85 3.34
N LEU A 200 -5.57 -18.64 3.21
CA LEU A 200 -4.75 -17.85 4.10
C LEU A 200 -4.62 -16.44 3.58
N PHE A 201 -4.81 -15.46 4.46
CA PHE A 201 -4.54 -14.05 4.22
C PHE A 201 -3.25 -13.70 4.95
N GLN A 202 -2.28 -13.18 4.23
CA GLN A 202 -0.97 -12.83 4.74
C GLN A 202 -0.68 -11.37 4.44
N LEU A 203 -0.19 -10.64 5.44
CA LEU A 203 0.34 -9.30 5.25
C LEU A 203 1.62 -9.39 4.40
N SER A 204 1.67 -8.65 3.30
CA SER A 204 2.75 -8.67 2.32
C SER A 204 3.45 -7.32 2.15
N ASP A 205 2.86 -6.25 2.65
CA ASP A 205 3.48 -4.92 2.63
C ASP A 205 4.62 -4.86 3.66
N MET A 206 5.85 -4.71 3.15
CA MET A 206 7.07 -4.80 3.96
C MET A 206 7.20 -3.62 4.92
N TYR A 207 6.90 -2.39 4.46
CA TYR A 207 6.90 -1.22 5.32
C TYR A 207 5.96 -1.39 6.52
N THR A 208 4.73 -1.85 6.27
CA THR A 208 3.75 -2.09 7.34
C THR A 208 4.20 -3.19 8.30
N LEU A 209 4.79 -4.27 7.79
CA LEU A 209 5.36 -5.34 8.62
C LEU A 209 6.47 -4.82 9.52
N PHE A 210 7.41 -4.08 8.95
CA PHE A 210 8.52 -3.48 9.69
C PHE A 210 8.00 -2.50 10.76
N TYR A 211 7.11 -1.58 10.37
CA TYR A 211 6.52 -0.61 11.27
C TYR A 211 5.84 -1.27 12.47
N LEU A 212 4.97 -2.25 12.23
CA LEU A 212 4.21 -2.92 13.30
C LEU A 212 5.10 -3.74 14.24
N ARG A 213 6.21 -4.27 13.73
CA ARG A 213 7.11 -5.12 14.50
C ARG A 213 8.09 -4.32 15.33
N PHE A 214 8.64 -3.23 14.80
CA PHE A 214 9.79 -2.54 15.37
C PHE A 214 9.51 -1.09 15.78
N VAL A 215 8.61 -0.40 15.10
CA VAL A 215 8.42 1.05 15.27
C VAL A 215 7.22 1.37 16.15
N LYS A 216 6.07 0.73 15.93
CA LYS A 216 4.79 1.05 16.59
C LYS A 216 4.86 1.16 18.11
N ASN A 217 5.61 0.29 18.75
CA ASN A 217 5.73 0.20 20.20
C ASN A 217 7.06 0.79 20.74
N TYR A 218 7.83 1.41 19.87
CA TYR A 218 9.08 2.04 20.23
C TYR A 218 8.82 3.45 20.77
N HIS A 219 9.23 3.71 22.01
CA HIS A 219 8.96 4.98 22.71
C HIS A 219 10.23 5.72 23.13
N ALA A 220 11.41 5.15 22.89
CA ALA A 220 12.67 5.82 23.22
C ALA A 220 13.09 6.76 22.08
N MET A 221 13.53 7.98 22.43
CA MET A 221 14.16 8.91 21.48
C MET A 221 15.67 8.61 21.38
N ASP A 222 16.02 7.42 20.96
CA ASP A 222 17.40 7.06 20.68
C ASP A 222 17.68 7.20 19.20
N LYS A 223 18.60 8.08 18.82
CA LYS A 223 18.98 8.33 17.42
C LYS A 223 19.68 7.13 16.76
N HIS A 224 20.11 6.16 17.54
CA HIS A 224 20.82 4.96 17.11
C HIS A 224 20.09 3.68 17.53
N ALA A 225 18.78 3.77 17.64
CA ALA A 225 17.93 2.68 18.11
C ALA A 225 18.10 1.39 17.30
N TRP A 226 18.15 1.53 15.98
CA TRP A 226 18.32 0.41 15.06
C TRP A 226 19.76 -0.04 14.97
N SER A 227 20.71 0.91 14.86
CA SER A 227 22.14 0.62 14.77
C SER A 227 22.71 -0.05 16.02
N ASN A 228 22.05 0.09 17.17
CA ASN A 228 22.44 -0.50 18.44
C ASN A 228 21.72 -1.82 18.77
N LEU A 229 20.81 -2.29 17.91
CA LEU A 229 20.21 -3.62 18.09
C LEU A 229 21.29 -4.69 17.86
N PRO A 230 21.39 -5.70 18.75
CA PRO A 230 22.27 -6.84 18.48
C PRO A 230 21.77 -7.60 17.25
N ASP A 231 22.71 -8.12 16.48
CA ASP A 231 22.48 -8.97 15.30
C ASP A 231 21.58 -10.17 15.59
#